data_dc83f6466aa38442a9203dc48a06f693
#
_entry.id   dc83f6466aa38442a9203dc48a06f693
#
_cell.length_a   1.000
_cell.length_b   1.000
_cell.length_c   1.000
_cell.angle_alpha   90.00
_cell.angle_beta   90.00
_cell.angle_gamma   90.00
#
_symmetry.space_group_name_H-M   'P 1'
#
loop_
_entity.id
_entity.type
_entity.pdbx_description
1 polymer ?
#
loop_
_entity_poly.entity_id
_entity_poly.type
_entity_poly.pdbx_seq_one_letter_code
_entity_poly.pdbx_strand_id
1 'polypeptide(L)'
;MTILQKLINAMLQRIEAIPVPQPELDDFLAQNQIQLSPEHYRFLLDYGNSPFLTNEMACLNFDYFKGYYYELEHEFLEGLILPPNSGYLGTDFLSEAICLNYEDHKVYCYDAGETFGAYYGGLSELLFYYLFRETYRTECFDIVKYRIPISDIEQFKQEYLDYEIKDVFLYTRFFFKDGQLIACWEKMDAYDVYAGGVLDQLT
;
A
#
# COMPACT_ATOMS: atom_id res chain seq x y z
N MET A 1 -15.61 5.34 -11.50
CA MET A 1 -14.89 4.62 -10.42
C MET A 1 -14.08 3.52 -11.07
N THR A 2 -12.77 3.51 -10.85
CA THR A 2 -11.82 2.51 -11.40
C THR A 2 -12.03 1.14 -10.75
N ILE A 3 -11.50 0.07 -11.36
CA ILE A 3 -11.55 -1.27 -10.75
C ILE A 3 -10.79 -1.30 -9.41
N LEU A 4 -9.65 -0.63 -9.33
CA LEU A 4 -8.90 -0.48 -8.08
C LEU A 4 -9.76 0.11 -6.96
N GLN A 5 -10.46 1.21 -7.22
CA GLN A 5 -11.33 1.84 -6.23
C GLN A 5 -12.51 0.94 -5.82
N LYS A 6 -13.06 0.16 -6.76
CA LYS A 6 -14.11 -0.83 -6.43
C LYS A 6 -13.58 -1.92 -5.50
N LEU A 7 -12.36 -2.44 -5.78
CA LEU A 7 -11.72 -3.45 -4.95
C LEU A 7 -11.43 -2.94 -3.53
N ILE A 8 -10.86 -1.73 -3.41
CA ILE A 8 -10.64 -1.08 -2.11
C ILE A 8 -11.96 -0.99 -1.33
N ASN A 9 -13.01 -0.45 -1.95
CA ASN A 9 -14.29 -0.30 -1.29
C ASN A 9 -14.91 -1.64 -0.86
N ALA A 10 -14.77 -2.68 -1.67
CA ALA A 10 -15.26 -4.02 -1.34
C ALA A 10 -14.50 -4.63 -0.14
N MET A 11 -13.18 -4.47 -0.10
CA MET A 11 -12.36 -4.96 1.02
C MET A 11 -12.66 -4.19 2.32
N LEU A 12 -12.84 -2.86 2.26
CA LEU A 12 -13.20 -2.03 3.42
C LEU A 12 -14.58 -2.33 4.01
N GLN A 13 -15.43 -3.13 3.35
CA GLN A 13 -16.65 -3.65 3.97
C GLN A 13 -16.40 -4.82 4.94
N ARG A 14 -15.23 -5.43 4.88
CA ARG A 14 -14.83 -6.58 5.70
C ARG A 14 -13.65 -6.28 6.62
N ILE A 15 -12.79 -5.37 6.18
CA ILE A 15 -11.58 -4.96 6.89
C ILE A 15 -11.84 -3.59 7.50
N GLU A 16 -11.72 -3.49 8.82
CA GLU A 16 -11.99 -2.25 9.54
C GLU A 16 -10.91 -1.21 9.24
N ALA A 17 -11.34 -0.04 8.77
CA ALA A 17 -10.52 1.16 8.68
C ALA A 17 -10.75 2.02 9.92
N ILE A 18 -9.67 2.39 10.61
CA ILE A 18 -9.73 3.22 11.81
C ILE A 18 -9.10 4.58 11.50
N PRO A 19 -9.90 5.67 11.50
CA PRO A 19 -9.40 7.01 11.25
C PRO A 19 -8.55 7.53 12.41
N VAL A 20 -7.66 8.49 12.12
CA VAL A 20 -7.08 9.35 13.14
C VAL A 20 -8.08 10.47 13.46
N PRO A 21 -8.39 10.76 14.73
CA PRO A 21 -9.22 11.91 15.07
C PRO A 21 -8.62 13.20 14.50
N GLN A 22 -9.40 13.97 13.75
CA GLN A 22 -8.89 15.18 13.09
C GLN A 22 -8.19 16.14 14.05
N PRO A 23 -8.70 16.45 15.27
CA PRO A 23 -7.99 17.32 16.21
C PRO A 23 -6.61 16.78 16.62
N GLU A 24 -6.47 15.46 16.79
CA GLU A 24 -5.18 14.82 17.12
C GLU A 24 -4.17 14.98 15.99
N LEU A 25 -4.60 14.75 14.74
CA LEU A 25 -3.74 14.94 13.57
C LEU A 25 -3.34 16.41 13.41
N ASP A 26 -4.30 17.33 13.47
CA ASP A 26 -4.06 18.77 13.31
C ASP A 26 -3.10 19.31 14.38
N ASP A 27 -3.33 18.94 15.66
CA ASP A 27 -2.47 19.34 16.78
C ASP A 27 -1.05 18.83 16.62
N PHE A 28 -0.87 17.56 16.22
CA PHE A 28 0.44 16.98 16.00
C PHE A 28 1.20 17.66 14.86
N LEU A 29 0.54 17.89 13.71
CA LEU A 29 1.13 18.57 12.56
C LEU A 29 1.54 20.01 12.89
N ALA A 30 0.68 20.73 13.64
CA ALA A 30 0.96 22.11 14.05
C ALA A 30 2.13 22.20 15.03
N GLN A 31 2.18 21.32 16.04
CA GLN A 31 3.26 21.28 17.04
C GLN A 31 4.62 21.00 16.42
N ASN A 32 4.66 20.12 15.41
CA ASN A 32 5.91 19.71 14.75
C ASN A 32 6.20 20.49 13.46
N GLN A 33 5.39 21.50 13.11
CA GLN A 33 5.51 22.33 11.91
C GLN A 33 5.56 21.50 10.60
N ILE A 34 4.81 20.38 10.57
CA ILE A 34 4.77 19.45 9.45
C ILE A 34 3.73 19.92 8.43
N GLN A 35 4.14 19.95 7.16
CA GLN A 35 3.24 20.23 6.04
C GLN A 35 3.08 18.98 5.18
N LEU A 36 1.86 18.47 5.10
CA LEU A 36 1.51 17.32 4.27
C LEU A 36 0.81 17.79 2.98
N SER A 37 0.94 16.99 1.92
CA SER A 37 0.04 17.15 0.77
C SER A 37 -1.40 16.83 1.18
N PRO A 38 -2.42 17.37 0.48
CA PRO A 38 -3.82 17.09 0.82
C PRO A 38 -4.17 15.61 0.79
N GLU A 39 -3.57 14.84 -0.11
CA GLU A 39 -3.78 13.40 -0.21
C GLU A 39 -3.14 12.63 0.94
N HIS A 40 -1.92 13.00 1.36
CA HIS A 40 -1.25 12.40 2.51
C HIS A 40 -2.02 12.68 3.81
N TYR A 41 -2.42 13.94 4.02
CA TYR A 41 -3.28 14.32 5.14
C TYR A 41 -4.56 13.47 5.18
N ARG A 42 -5.23 13.34 4.02
CA ARG A 42 -6.46 12.57 3.91
C ARG A 42 -6.26 11.08 4.17
N PHE A 43 -5.15 10.52 3.71
CA PHE A 43 -4.79 9.12 3.95
C PHE A 43 -4.64 8.84 5.46
N LEU A 44 -3.89 9.68 6.19
CA LEU A 44 -3.76 9.54 7.64
C LEU A 44 -5.10 9.73 8.35
N LEU A 45 -5.86 10.75 7.96
CA LEU A 45 -7.17 11.03 8.55
C LEU A 45 -8.12 9.84 8.40
N ASP A 46 -8.18 9.20 7.23
CA ASP A 46 -9.14 8.15 6.95
C ASP A 46 -8.67 6.76 7.45
N TYR A 47 -7.35 6.51 7.50
CA TYR A 47 -6.81 5.16 7.70
C TYR A 47 -5.71 5.06 8.76
N GLY A 48 -5.16 6.16 9.25
CA GLY A 48 -3.89 6.19 9.99
C GLY A 48 -3.83 5.34 11.25
N ASN A 49 -4.95 5.01 11.90
CA ASN A 49 -5.00 4.10 13.06
C ASN A 49 -5.38 2.65 12.69
N SER A 50 -5.49 2.34 11.39
CA SER A 50 -5.94 1.02 10.94
C SER A 50 -4.88 -0.05 11.19
N PRO A 51 -5.26 -1.20 11.80
CA PRO A 51 -4.31 -2.28 12.08
C PRO A 51 -3.63 -2.85 10.83
N PHE A 52 -4.32 -2.86 9.67
CA PHE A 52 -3.76 -3.39 8.43
C PHE A 52 -2.58 -2.58 7.87
N LEU A 53 -2.38 -1.34 8.35
CA LEU A 53 -1.21 -0.53 8.01
C LEU A 53 0.05 -0.96 8.77
N THR A 54 -0.06 -1.92 9.70
CA THR A 54 1.07 -2.48 10.44
C THR A 54 1.07 -3.98 10.30
N ASN A 55 2.02 -4.52 9.57
CA ASN A 55 2.17 -5.95 9.35
C ASN A 55 3.66 -6.34 9.25
N GLU A 56 3.95 -7.59 8.90
CA GLU A 56 5.33 -8.10 8.76
C GLU A 56 6.14 -7.42 7.65
N MET A 57 5.51 -6.65 6.76
CA MET A 57 6.20 -6.00 5.63
C MET A 57 6.51 -4.53 5.88
N ALA A 58 5.69 -3.85 6.69
CA ALA A 58 5.90 -2.44 7.00
C ALA A 58 5.02 -1.94 8.15
N CYS A 59 5.38 -0.77 8.66
CA CYS A 59 4.68 -0.04 9.70
C CYS A 59 4.35 1.36 9.19
N LEU A 60 3.09 1.58 8.77
CA LEU A 60 2.61 2.80 8.11
C LEU A 60 1.51 3.51 8.90
N ASN A 61 1.25 3.10 10.14
CA ASN A 61 0.21 3.72 10.95
C ASN A 61 0.68 5.06 11.57
N PHE A 62 -0.27 5.81 12.13
CA PHE A 62 0.00 7.13 12.68
C PHE A 62 0.99 7.14 13.85
N ASP A 63 1.08 6.06 14.64
CA ASP A 63 2.06 5.97 15.72
C ASP A 63 3.49 5.88 15.18
N TYR A 64 3.72 5.11 14.12
CA TYR A 64 5.02 5.08 13.44
C TYR A 64 5.33 6.40 12.74
N PHE A 65 4.33 7.03 12.11
CA PHE A 65 4.48 8.37 11.57
C PHE A 65 4.92 9.37 12.65
N LYS A 66 4.27 9.40 13.80
CA LYS A 66 4.66 10.26 14.94
C LYS A 66 6.06 9.91 15.44
N GLY A 67 6.38 8.61 15.55
CA GLY A 67 7.67 8.12 16.01
C GLY A 67 8.83 8.70 15.25
N TYR A 68 8.75 8.80 13.92
CA TYR A 68 9.77 9.41 13.08
C TYR A 68 10.11 10.85 13.53
N TYR A 69 9.11 11.68 13.78
CA TYR A 69 9.34 13.07 14.18
C TYR A 69 9.84 13.21 15.62
N TYR A 70 9.42 12.33 16.54
CA TYR A 70 9.96 12.29 17.90
C TYR A 70 11.42 11.82 17.93
N GLU A 71 11.78 10.85 17.12
CA GLU A 71 13.14 10.33 17.04
C GLU A 71 14.10 11.32 16.39
N LEU A 72 13.66 12.14 15.44
CA LEU A 72 14.44 13.24 14.88
C LEU A 72 14.84 14.26 15.94
N GLU A 73 13.96 14.57 16.91
CA GLU A 73 14.28 15.47 18.01
C GLU A 73 15.37 14.91 18.95
N HIS A 74 15.54 13.58 18.97
CA HIS A 74 16.47 12.88 19.86
C HIS A 74 17.73 12.37 19.18
N GLU A 75 18.03 12.79 17.96
CA GLU A 75 19.23 12.41 17.20
C GLU A 75 19.35 10.88 16.90
N PHE A 76 18.31 10.08 17.13
CA PHE A 76 18.34 8.63 16.87
C PHE A 76 18.27 8.28 15.38
N LEU A 77 17.80 9.19 14.54
CA LEU A 77 17.69 9.02 13.08
C LEU A 77 18.69 9.93 12.34
N GLU A 78 19.89 10.13 12.91
CA GLU A 78 20.99 10.77 12.17
C GLU A 78 21.22 10.04 10.85
N GLY A 79 20.77 10.63 9.75
CA GLY A 79 20.97 10.09 8.39
C GLY A 79 19.71 9.74 7.62
N LEU A 80 18.52 9.68 8.24
CA LEU A 80 17.27 9.52 7.49
C LEU A 80 16.81 10.88 6.95
N ILE A 81 17.48 11.35 5.91
CA ILE A 81 17.09 12.57 5.20
C ILE A 81 15.98 12.19 4.22
N LEU A 82 14.79 12.72 4.44
CA LEU A 82 13.68 12.54 3.50
C LEU A 82 14.04 13.18 2.14
N PRO A 83 13.68 12.53 1.04
CA PRO A 83 13.87 13.12 -0.27
C PRO A 83 13.12 14.47 -0.39
N PRO A 84 13.65 15.43 -1.18
CA PRO A 84 12.95 16.68 -1.42
C PRO A 84 11.51 16.44 -1.91
N ASN A 85 10.59 17.33 -1.52
CA ASN A 85 9.18 17.28 -1.92
C ASN A 85 8.49 15.94 -1.61
N SER A 86 8.85 15.31 -0.49
CA SER A 86 8.24 14.07 -0.05
C SER A 86 7.76 14.12 1.39
N GLY A 87 6.79 13.27 1.71
CA GLY A 87 6.29 13.05 3.06
C GLY A 87 6.52 11.62 3.52
N TYR A 88 7.00 11.47 4.74
CA TYR A 88 7.19 10.18 5.38
C TYR A 88 5.84 9.50 5.64
N LEU A 89 5.72 8.24 5.26
CA LEU A 89 4.54 7.39 5.53
C LEU A 89 4.82 6.38 6.64
N GLY A 90 6.04 5.87 6.72
CA GLY A 90 6.43 4.83 7.66
C GLY A 90 7.71 4.12 7.21
N THR A 91 7.94 2.91 7.73
CA THR A 91 9.09 2.07 7.39
C THR A 91 8.65 0.71 6.90
N ASP A 92 9.47 0.07 6.07
CA ASP A 92 9.37 -1.35 5.77
C ASP A 92 10.00 -2.22 6.87
N PHE A 93 10.05 -3.55 6.65
CA PHE A 93 10.61 -4.52 7.61
C PHE A 93 12.15 -4.43 7.76
N LEU A 94 12.85 -3.75 6.85
CA LEU A 94 14.30 -3.46 6.93
C LEU A 94 14.58 -2.11 7.60
N SER A 95 13.53 -1.41 8.06
CA SER A 95 13.59 -0.04 8.57
C SER A 95 13.93 1.01 7.52
N GLU A 96 13.72 0.69 6.24
CA GLU A 96 13.84 1.63 5.13
C GLU A 96 12.63 2.57 5.11
N ALA A 97 12.86 3.85 4.78
CA ALA A 97 11.78 4.84 4.77
C ALA A 97 10.83 4.68 3.59
N ILE A 98 9.54 4.59 3.85
CA ILE A 98 8.48 4.65 2.85
C ILE A 98 7.96 6.07 2.78
N CYS A 99 8.08 6.71 1.60
CA CYS A 99 7.73 8.12 1.39
C CYS A 99 6.81 8.31 0.19
N LEU A 100 5.84 9.23 0.35
CA LEU A 100 5.05 9.76 -0.75
C LEU A 100 5.80 10.93 -1.40
N ASN A 101 6.10 10.84 -2.67
CA ASN A 101 6.64 11.96 -3.43
C ASN A 101 5.48 12.90 -3.85
N TYR A 102 5.60 14.20 -3.54
CA TYR A 102 4.54 15.17 -3.78
C TYR A 102 4.52 15.75 -5.20
N GLU A 103 5.51 15.41 -6.05
CA GLU A 103 5.56 15.85 -7.43
C GLU A 103 4.87 14.86 -8.38
N ASP A 104 5.18 13.56 -8.25
CA ASP A 104 4.64 12.50 -9.12
C ASP A 104 3.56 11.64 -8.45
N HIS A 105 3.28 11.89 -7.16
CA HIS A 105 2.28 11.20 -6.33
C HIS A 105 2.55 9.71 -6.13
N LYS A 106 3.76 9.23 -6.41
CA LYS A 106 4.16 7.84 -6.22
C LYS A 106 4.76 7.61 -4.84
N VAL A 107 4.70 6.36 -4.40
CA VAL A 107 5.28 5.94 -3.13
C VAL A 107 6.57 5.17 -3.39
N TYR A 108 7.63 5.61 -2.74
CA TYR A 108 8.99 5.08 -2.86
C TYR A 108 9.44 4.48 -1.53
N CYS A 109 10.32 3.49 -1.60
CA CYS A 109 11.11 3.01 -0.49
C CYS A 109 12.55 3.50 -0.67
N TYR A 110 13.15 4.04 0.39
CA TYR A 110 14.49 4.61 0.39
C TYR A 110 15.40 3.88 1.35
N ASP A 111 16.49 3.36 0.82
CA ASP A 111 17.63 2.83 1.57
C ASP A 111 18.76 3.85 1.50
N ALA A 112 19.17 4.40 2.66
CA ALA A 112 20.26 5.38 2.78
C ALA A 112 20.17 6.53 1.75
N GLY A 113 18.95 6.96 1.38
CA GLY A 113 18.71 8.05 0.42
C GLY A 113 18.66 7.62 -1.04
N GLU A 114 18.86 6.35 -1.35
CA GLU A 114 18.70 5.78 -2.69
C GLU A 114 17.37 5.01 -2.82
N THR A 115 16.84 4.90 -4.04
CA THR A 115 15.63 4.11 -4.32
C THR A 115 15.80 3.27 -5.58
N PHE A 116 15.19 2.09 -5.58
CA PHE A 116 15.14 1.20 -6.76
C PHE A 116 13.97 1.51 -7.71
N GLY A 117 13.20 2.55 -7.44
CA GLY A 117 12.02 2.95 -8.18
C GLY A 117 10.79 3.11 -7.28
N ALA A 118 9.65 3.44 -7.89
CA ALA A 118 8.40 3.53 -7.16
C ALA A 118 7.93 2.15 -6.73
N TYR A 119 7.67 1.96 -5.43
CA TYR A 119 7.11 0.72 -4.89
C TYR A 119 5.62 0.61 -5.17
N TYR A 120 4.91 1.75 -5.12
CA TYR A 120 3.48 1.84 -5.42
C TYR A 120 3.22 3.04 -6.33
N GLY A 121 2.22 2.93 -7.20
CA GLY A 121 1.81 4.00 -8.10
C GLY A 121 1.21 5.22 -7.40
N GLY A 122 0.81 5.05 -6.14
CA GLY A 122 0.29 6.11 -5.27
C GLY A 122 -0.30 5.55 -3.99
N LEU A 123 -1.00 6.40 -3.22
CA LEU A 123 -1.63 5.98 -1.96
C LEU A 123 -2.81 5.01 -2.15
N SER A 124 -3.50 5.05 -3.28
CA SER A 124 -4.57 4.09 -3.59
C SER A 124 -4.01 2.69 -3.83
N GLU A 125 -2.93 2.58 -4.57
CA GLU A 125 -2.22 1.33 -4.86
C GLU A 125 -1.61 0.75 -3.59
N LEU A 126 -1.00 1.58 -2.76
CA LEU A 126 -0.50 1.21 -1.44
C LEU A 126 -1.63 0.70 -0.56
N LEU A 127 -2.73 1.46 -0.42
CA LEU A 127 -3.90 1.06 0.38
C LEU A 127 -4.47 -0.28 -0.08
N PHE A 128 -4.67 -0.45 -1.40
CA PHE A 128 -5.12 -1.72 -1.96
C PHE A 128 -4.20 -2.88 -1.61
N TYR A 129 -2.89 -2.71 -1.74
CA TYR A 129 -1.90 -3.75 -1.43
C TYR A 129 -1.97 -4.18 0.03
N TYR A 130 -2.09 -3.22 0.97
CA TYR A 130 -2.18 -3.53 2.40
C TYR A 130 -3.51 -4.18 2.77
N LEU A 131 -4.62 -3.72 2.21
CA LEU A 131 -5.92 -4.38 2.35
C LEU A 131 -5.87 -5.80 1.77
N PHE A 132 -5.30 -5.99 0.59
CA PHE A 132 -5.10 -7.30 -0.01
C PHE A 132 -4.25 -8.22 0.88
N ARG A 133 -3.17 -7.74 1.48
CA ARG A 133 -2.36 -8.49 2.45
C ARG A 133 -3.16 -8.89 3.68
N GLU A 134 -4.05 -8.06 4.18
CA GLU A 134 -4.93 -8.35 5.31
C GLU A 134 -5.99 -9.41 4.97
N THR A 135 -6.32 -9.64 3.69
CA THR A 135 -7.29 -10.65 3.28
C THR A 135 -6.90 -12.08 3.71
N TYR A 136 -5.61 -12.34 3.90
CA TYR A 136 -5.11 -13.63 4.44
C TYR A 136 -5.55 -13.88 5.88
N ARG A 137 -5.83 -12.81 6.65
CA ARG A 137 -6.27 -12.89 8.04
C ARG A 137 -7.79 -12.89 8.19
N THR A 138 -8.50 -12.33 7.22
CA THR A 138 -9.93 -12.04 7.33
C THR A 138 -10.80 -12.91 6.45
N GLU A 139 -10.23 -13.89 5.74
CA GLU A 139 -10.95 -14.81 4.84
C GLU A 139 -11.92 -14.09 3.90
N CYS A 140 -11.46 -13.00 3.27
CA CYS A 140 -12.29 -12.15 2.41
C CYS A 140 -12.73 -12.82 1.09
N PHE A 141 -12.10 -13.92 0.69
CA PHE A 141 -12.37 -14.66 -0.55
C PHE A 141 -12.87 -16.07 -0.25
N ASP A 142 -13.82 -16.56 -1.03
CA ASP A 142 -14.35 -17.92 -0.90
C ASP A 142 -13.43 -18.98 -1.51
N ILE A 143 -12.69 -18.60 -2.54
CA ILE A 143 -11.78 -19.46 -3.29
C ILE A 143 -10.43 -18.79 -3.38
N VAL A 144 -9.39 -19.51 -2.95
CA VAL A 144 -8.00 -19.10 -3.14
C VAL A 144 -7.20 -20.29 -3.69
N LYS A 145 -6.51 -20.05 -4.81
CA LYS A 145 -5.57 -21.01 -5.41
C LYS A 145 -4.19 -20.38 -5.42
N TYR A 146 -3.25 -21.06 -4.81
CA TYR A 146 -1.89 -20.53 -4.64
C TYR A 146 -0.90 -21.16 -5.61
N ARG A 147 0.09 -20.37 -6.02
CA ARG A 147 1.30 -20.80 -6.74
C ARG A 147 0.99 -21.64 -7.98
N ILE A 148 0.01 -21.22 -8.76
CA ILE A 148 -0.26 -21.82 -10.07
C ILE A 148 0.94 -21.50 -10.97
N PRO A 149 1.66 -22.52 -11.52
CA PRO A 149 2.85 -22.29 -12.30
C PRO A 149 2.52 -21.62 -13.64
N ILE A 150 3.38 -20.71 -14.08
CA ILE A 150 3.33 -20.07 -15.39
C ILE A 150 4.40 -20.73 -16.28
N SER A 151 3.98 -21.34 -17.37
CA SER A 151 4.91 -21.98 -18.31
C SER A 151 5.60 -20.99 -19.26
N ASP A 152 4.93 -19.88 -19.57
CA ASP A 152 5.43 -18.77 -20.39
C ASP A 152 4.91 -17.45 -19.82
N ILE A 153 5.79 -16.72 -19.16
CA ILE A 153 5.45 -15.47 -18.49
C ILE A 153 5.07 -14.36 -19.48
N GLU A 154 5.70 -14.31 -20.64
CA GLU A 154 5.41 -13.29 -21.64
C GLU A 154 4.06 -13.53 -22.31
N GLN A 155 3.72 -14.78 -22.60
CA GLN A 155 2.39 -15.14 -23.09
C GLN A 155 1.32 -14.81 -22.04
N PHE A 156 1.56 -15.13 -20.77
CA PHE A 156 0.65 -14.81 -19.66
C PHE A 156 0.41 -13.30 -19.56
N LYS A 157 1.46 -12.48 -19.55
CA LYS A 157 1.35 -11.02 -19.52
C LYS A 157 0.52 -10.49 -20.69
N GLN A 158 0.73 -11.01 -21.90
CA GLN A 158 -0.01 -10.59 -23.08
C GLN A 158 -1.50 -10.95 -22.98
N GLU A 159 -1.84 -12.12 -22.47
CA GLU A 159 -3.21 -12.59 -22.29
C GLU A 159 -3.99 -11.74 -21.28
N TYR A 160 -3.30 -11.24 -20.23
CA TYR A 160 -3.92 -10.49 -19.14
C TYR A 160 -3.73 -8.98 -19.24
N LEU A 161 -3.08 -8.47 -20.28
CA LEU A 161 -2.70 -7.05 -20.43
C LEU A 161 -3.86 -6.06 -20.23
N ASP A 162 -5.03 -6.36 -20.82
CA ASP A 162 -6.22 -5.49 -20.75
C ASP A 162 -6.92 -5.52 -19.38
N TYR A 163 -6.54 -6.44 -18.50
CA TYR A 163 -7.12 -6.65 -17.19
C TYR A 163 -6.23 -6.18 -16.06
N GLU A 164 -5.06 -5.62 -16.39
CA GLU A 164 -4.06 -5.21 -15.40
C GLU A 164 -4.51 -4.03 -14.57
N ILE A 165 -4.35 -4.17 -13.25
CA ILE A 165 -4.39 -3.09 -12.29
C ILE A 165 -2.95 -2.58 -12.15
N LYS A 166 -2.66 -1.47 -12.82
CA LYS A 166 -1.29 -0.98 -12.98
C LYS A 166 -0.70 -0.44 -11.68
N ASP A 167 0.61 -0.57 -11.57
CA ASP A 167 1.46 0.10 -10.57
C ASP A 167 1.08 -0.17 -9.10
N VAL A 168 0.38 -1.30 -8.82
CA VAL A 168 -0.03 -1.65 -7.46
C VAL A 168 1.18 -1.87 -6.55
N PHE A 169 2.12 -2.69 -7.00
CA PHE A 169 3.34 -2.96 -6.24
C PHE A 169 4.47 -3.40 -7.18
N LEU A 170 5.69 -2.92 -6.92
CA LEU A 170 6.87 -3.14 -7.77
C LEU A 170 7.14 -4.63 -8.09
N TYR A 171 6.85 -5.53 -7.15
CA TYR A 171 7.20 -6.95 -7.27
C TYR A 171 6.03 -7.88 -7.55
N THR A 172 4.81 -7.34 -7.69
CA THR A 172 3.59 -8.14 -7.92
C THR A 172 2.67 -7.43 -8.88
N ARG A 173 2.34 -8.07 -9.99
CA ARG A 173 1.32 -7.55 -10.90
C ARG A 173 -0.05 -8.08 -10.51
N PHE A 174 -1.04 -7.22 -10.57
CA PHE A 174 -2.42 -7.57 -10.28
C PHE A 174 -3.29 -7.45 -11.52
N PHE A 175 -4.23 -8.39 -11.66
CA PHE A 175 -5.18 -8.39 -12.76
C PHE A 175 -6.57 -8.68 -12.20
N PHE A 176 -7.61 -8.10 -12.82
CA PHE A 176 -9.00 -8.42 -12.49
C PHE A 176 -9.75 -8.85 -13.73
N LYS A 177 -10.10 -10.13 -13.82
CA LYS A 177 -10.74 -10.75 -14.98
C LYS A 177 -11.85 -11.70 -14.54
N ASP A 178 -13.04 -11.59 -15.14
CA ASP A 178 -14.16 -12.50 -14.93
C ASP A 178 -14.51 -12.73 -13.45
N GLY A 179 -14.52 -11.64 -12.64
CA GLY A 179 -14.81 -11.71 -11.21
C GLY A 179 -13.66 -12.30 -10.35
N GLN A 180 -12.49 -12.50 -10.93
CA GLN A 180 -11.32 -13.02 -10.23
C GLN A 180 -10.22 -11.96 -10.11
N LEU A 181 -9.63 -11.87 -8.92
CA LEU A 181 -8.41 -11.13 -8.68
C LEU A 181 -7.22 -12.09 -8.81
N ILE A 182 -6.24 -11.72 -9.60
CA ILE A 182 -5.04 -12.51 -9.87
C ILE A 182 -3.83 -11.72 -9.41
N ALA A 183 -2.97 -12.33 -8.59
CA ALA A 183 -1.68 -11.78 -8.19
C ALA A 183 -0.55 -12.58 -8.84
N CYS A 184 0.22 -11.96 -9.72
CA CYS A 184 1.32 -12.59 -10.45
C CYS A 184 2.67 -12.25 -9.80
N TRP A 185 3.39 -13.28 -9.40
CA TRP A 185 4.74 -13.21 -8.82
C TRP A 185 5.76 -13.54 -9.90
N GLU A 186 6.16 -12.54 -10.71
CA GLU A 186 7.02 -12.77 -11.88
C GLU A 186 8.33 -13.50 -11.54
N LYS A 187 8.98 -13.15 -10.41
CA LYS A 187 10.22 -13.79 -9.97
C LYS A 187 10.07 -15.27 -9.58
N MET A 188 8.84 -15.74 -9.39
CA MET A 188 8.51 -17.11 -9.00
C MET A 188 7.91 -17.91 -10.16
N ASP A 189 7.70 -17.29 -11.33
CA ASP A 189 6.97 -17.87 -12.46
C ASP A 189 5.64 -18.51 -12.02
N ALA A 190 4.90 -17.79 -11.18
CA ALA A 190 3.67 -18.26 -10.55
C ALA A 190 2.67 -17.14 -10.32
N TYR A 191 1.39 -17.52 -10.22
CA TYR A 191 0.32 -16.60 -9.84
C TYR A 191 -0.65 -17.25 -8.86
N ASP A 192 -1.35 -16.39 -8.11
CA ASP A 192 -2.43 -16.76 -7.21
C ASP A 192 -3.76 -16.26 -7.78
N VAL A 193 -4.86 -16.99 -7.53
CA VAL A 193 -6.21 -16.62 -7.93
C VAL A 193 -7.12 -16.53 -6.72
N TYR A 194 -7.87 -15.44 -6.64
CA TYR A 194 -8.83 -15.15 -5.59
C TYR A 194 -10.20 -14.94 -6.21
N ALA A 195 -11.26 -15.58 -5.69
CA ALA A 195 -12.61 -15.47 -6.22
C ALA A 195 -13.67 -15.57 -5.12
N GLY A 196 -14.87 -15.06 -5.42
CA GLY A 196 -15.99 -15.04 -4.47
C GLY A 196 -15.81 -14.03 -3.34
N GLY A 197 -16.67 -14.12 -2.34
CA GLY A 197 -16.60 -13.27 -1.15
C GLY A 197 -16.76 -11.78 -1.47
N VAL A 198 -15.75 -10.98 -1.16
CA VAL A 198 -15.79 -9.53 -1.44
C VAL A 198 -15.85 -9.20 -2.93
N LEU A 199 -15.45 -10.12 -3.81
CA LEU A 199 -15.43 -9.88 -5.26
C LEU A 199 -16.82 -10.06 -5.90
N ASP A 200 -17.77 -10.73 -5.27
CA ASP A 200 -19.12 -10.97 -5.81
C ASP A 200 -19.90 -9.68 -6.07
N GLN A 201 -19.52 -8.61 -5.39
CA GLN A 201 -20.13 -7.28 -5.55
C GLN A 201 -19.62 -6.55 -6.80
N LEU A 202 -18.61 -7.08 -7.47
CA LEU A 202 -17.93 -6.43 -8.59
C LEU A 202 -18.32 -7.01 -9.97
N THR A 203 -19.08 -8.09 -9.96
CA THR A 203 -19.56 -8.83 -11.15
C THR A 203 -20.92 -8.36 -11.67
#